data_bfaa161fc8258e8de977c4f84c5e11f5
#
_entry.id   bfaa161fc8258e8de977c4f84c5e11f5
#
_cell.length_a   1.000
_cell.length_b   1.000
_cell.length_c   1.000
_cell.angle_alpha   90.00
_cell.angle_beta   90.00
_cell.angle_gamma   90.00
#
_symmetry.space_group_name_H-M   'P 1'
#
loop_
_entity.id
_entity.type
_entity.pdbx_description
1 polymer ?
#
loop_
_entity_poly.entity_id
_entity_poly.type
_entity_poly.pdbx_seq_one_letter_code
_entity_poly.pdbx_strand_id
1 'polypeptide(L)'
;MVISALAVIMLYAFFAFTEIGDGNALIRRMRTAFRPQEDTSFNVRIENQKLIAEYMRTHPWGAGLGKGVARVNVNSDGVVEDTIPPDAFYVDIWIQTGTIGLLIYISMCIAIIIYSCYIIMFRVRNPGLRNILTAFICGVFGIWLNGYVGRGMGMTPSFFMVAASLAFIMNGPYIDRLLRESKSEILNTKH
;
A
#
# COMPACT_ATOMS: atom_id res chain seq x y z
N MET A 1 -26.91 -8.90 11.60
CA MET A 1 -26.09 -9.45 10.50
C MET A 1 -26.85 -9.54 9.16
N VAL A 2 -28.06 -10.14 9.09
CA VAL A 2 -28.79 -10.24 7.82
C VAL A 2 -29.17 -8.89 7.22
N ILE A 3 -29.63 -7.94 8.05
CA ILE A 3 -30.02 -6.59 7.61
C ILE A 3 -28.81 -5.80 7.05
N SER A 4 -27.63 -5.92 7.67
CA SER A 4 -26.42 -5.27 7.16
C SER A 4 -25.93 -5.88 5.85
N ALA A 5 -26.04 -7.19 5.69
CA ALA A 5 -25.72 -7.86 4.42
C ALA A 5 -26.69 -7.43 3.29
N LEU A 6 -27.99 -7.36 3.58
CA LEU A 6 -29.00 -6.87 2.64
C LEU A 6 -28.76 -5.40 2.23
N ALA A 7 -28.39 -4.54 3.18
CA ALA A 7 -28.07 -3.14 2.89
C ALA A 7 -26.85 -3.01 1.96
N VAL A 8 -25.81 -3.81 2.17
CA VAL A 8 -24.61 -3.83 1.30
C VAL A 8 -24.97 -4.34 -0.10
N ILE A 9 -25.78 -5.40 -0.20
CA ILE A 9 -26.24 -5.93 -1.50
C ILE A 9 -27.11 -4.91 -2.25
N MET A 10 -28.01 -4.22 -1.55
CA MET A 10 -28.83 -3.16 -2.15
C MET A 10 -27.97 -1.98 -2.62
N LEU A 11 -26.98 -1.57 -1.82
CA LEU A 11 -26.06 -0.50 -2.19
C LEU A 11 -25.23 -0.89 -3.43
N TYR A 12 -24.75 -2.11 -3.46
CA TYR A 12 -24.04 -2.67 -4.63
C TYR A 12 -24.94 -2.66 -5.87
N ALA A 13 -26.16 -3.19 -5.76
CA ALA A 13 -27.13 -3.24 -6.86
C ALA A 13 -27.50 -1.83 -7.37
N PHE A 14 -27.65 -0.88 -6.46
CA PHE A 14 -27.92 0.52 -6.81
C PHE A 14 -26.79 1.10 -7.66
N PHE A 15 -25.52 0.98 -7.24
CA PHE A 15 -24.40 1.54 -7.98
C PHE A 15 -24.06 0.74 -9.26
N ALA A 16 -24.29 -0.57 -9.27
CA ALA A 16 -23.94 -1.43 -10.42
C ALA A 16 -24.98 -1.38 -11.54
N PHE A 17 -26.28 -1.21 -11.21
CA PHE A 17 -27.37 -1.43 -12.18
C PHE A 17 -28.26 -0.21 -12.42
N THR A 18 -28.15 0.88 -11.64
CA THR A 18 -29.01 2.07 -11.86
C THR A 18 -28.18 3.24 -12.38
N GLU A 19 -28.82 4.10 -13.20
CA GLU A 19 -28.22 5.35 -13.71
C GLU A 19 -28.74 6.59 -12.95
N ILE A 20 -29.44 6.37 -11.85
CA ILE A 20 -30.03 7.45 -11.04
C ILE A 20 -28.89 8.25 -10.39
N GLY A 21 -28.86 9.55 -10.66
CA GLY A 21 -27.89 10.48 -10.06
C GLY A 21 -26.63 10.76 -10.89
N ASP A 22 -26.56 10.39 -12.15
CA ASP A 22 -25.41 10.64 -13.05
C ASP A 22 -25.06 12.12 -13.25
N GLY A 23 -26.01 13.01 -12.97
CA GLY A 23 -25.74 14.45 -12.92
C GLY A 23 -24.82 14.89 -11.78
N ASN A 24 -24.60 14.04 -10.76
CA ASN A 24 -23.71 14.32 -9.64
C ASN A 24 -22.33 13.64 -9.87
N ALA A 25 -21.28 14.47 -9.94
CA ALA A 25 -19.92 14.00 -10.15
C ALA A 25 -19.44 12.97 -9.11
N LEU A 26 -19.92 13.05 -7.85
CA LEU A 26 -19.58 12.13 -6.79
C LEU A 26 -20.21 10.75 -7.04
N ILE A 27 -21.50 10.72 -7.36
CA ILE A 27 -22.24 9.47 -7.63
C ILE A 27 -21.63 8.77 -8.86
N ARG A 28 -21.34 9.53 -9.91
CA ARG A 28 -20.66 9.00 -11.10
C ARG A 28 -19.29 8.39 -10.77
N ARG A 29 -18.45 9.05 -9.95
CA ARG A 29 -17.17 8.50 -9.49
C ARG A 29 -17.33 7.23 -8.63
N MET A 30 -18.34 7.18 -7.76
CA MET A 30 -18.62 5.96 -7.00
C MET A 30 -19.07 4.82 -7.91
N ARG A 31 -19.81 5.11 -8.97
CA ARG A 31 -20.28 4.12 -9.95
C ARG A 31 -19.13 3.54 -10.78
N THR A 32 -18.15 4.31 -11.19
CA THR A 32 -16.98 3.81 -11.94
C THR A 32 -16.18 2.77 -11.13
N ALA A 33 -16.23 2.82 -9.79
CA ALA A 33 -15.64 1.77 -8.95
C ALA A 33 -16.31 0.39 -9.15
N PHE A 34 -17.58 0.35 -9.56
CA PHE A 34 -18.33 -0.88 -9.83
C PHE A 34 -18.36 -1.26 -11.32
N ARG A 35 -17.98 -0.32 -12.21
CA ARG A 35 -17.87 -0.52 -13.66
C ARG A 35 -16.50 -0.04 -14.17
N PRO A 36 -15.39 -0.72 -13.78
CA PRO A 36 -14.05 -0.27 -14.11
C PRO A 36 -13.76 -0.21 -15.62
N GLN A 37 -14.51 -0.96 -16.43
CA GLN A 37 -14.37 -0.95 -17.89
C GLN A 37 -14.80 0.38 -18.55
N GLU A 38 -15.67 1.14 -17.89
CA GLU A 38 -16.15 2.45 -18.35
C GLU A 38 -15.23 3.61 -17.88
N ASP A 39 -14.26 3.34 -17.00
CA ASP A 39 -13.32 4.33 -16.51
C ASP A 39 -12.12 4.46 -17.45
N THR A 40 -12.05 5.60 -18.13
CA THR A 40 -10.95 5.92 -19.03
C THR A 40 -9.59 5.88 -18.31
N SER A 41 -9.52 6.32 -17.05
CA SER A 41 -8.29 6.28 -16.25
C SER A 41 -7.85 4.85 -15.96
N PHE A 42 -8.79 3.95 -15.71
CA PHE A 42 -8.50 2.53 -15.49
C PHE A 42 -7.98 1.86 -16.76
N ASN A 43 -8.59 2.15 -17.90
CA ASN A 43 -8.17 1.59 -19.20
C ASN A 43 -6.76 2.06 -19.58
N VAL A 44 -6.43 3.35 -19.38
CA VAL A 44 -5.08 3.89 -19.60
C VAL A 44 -4.06 3.18 -18.70
N ARG A 45 -4.38 2.91 -17.45
CA ARG A 45 -3.49 2.17 -16.52
C ARG A 45 -3.21 0.76 -17.01
N ILE A 46 -4.24 0.04 -17.47
CA ILE A 46 -4.08 -1.31 -18.03
C ILE A 46 -3.18 -1.28 -19.28
N GLU A 47 -3.37 -0.31 -20.15
CA GLU A 47 -2.55 -0.14 -21.35
C GLU A 47 -1.09 0.15 -20.97
N ASN A 48 -0.85 1.10 -20.07
CA ASN A 48 0.49 1.41 -19.56
C ASN A 48 1.15 0.17 -18.93
N GLN A 49 0.42 -0.60 -18.13
CA GLN A 49 0.95 -1.82 -17.53
C GLN A 49 1.33 -2.89 -18.56
N LYS A 50 0.56 -3.01 -19.66
CA LYS A 50 0.89 -3.94 -20.76
C LYS A 50 2.19 -3.52 -21.46
N LEU A 51 2.34 -2.24 -21.78
CA LEU A 51 3.55 -1.71 -22.39
C LEU A 51 4.78 -1.87 -21.49
N ILE A 52 4.63 -1.59 -20.20
CA ILE A 52 5.68 -1.82 -19.21
C ILE A 52 6.04 -3.31 -19.14
N ALA A 53 5.05 -4.22 -19.10
CA ALA A 53 5.28 -5.65 -19.05
C ALA A 53 6.01 -6.19 -20.29
N GLU A 54 5.72 -5.66 -21.48
CA GLU A 54 6.42 -6.01 -22.70
C GLU A 54 7.89 -5.56 -22.66
N TYR A 55 8.15 -4.33 -22.24
CA TYR A 55 9.51 -3.83 -22.04
C TYR A 55 10.29 -4.69 -21.03
N MET A 56 9.67 -5.06 -19.91
CA MET A 56 10.29 -5.82 -18.83
C MET A 56 10.63 -7.27 -19.20
N ARG A 57 10.01 -7.84 -20.25
CA ARG A 57 10.38 -9.17 -20.76
C ARG A 57 11.81 -9.21 -21.29
N THR A 58 12.28 -8.11 -21.86
CA THR A 58 13.64 -7.98 -22.42
C THR A 58 14.64 -7.39 -21.41
N HIS A 59 14.13 -6.83 -20.29
CA HIS A 59 14.94 -6.16 -19.26
C HIS A 59 14.68 -6.75 -17.86
N PRO A 60 15.11 -7.98 -17.56
CA PRO A 60 14.81 -8.65 -16.31
C PRO A 60 15.38 -7.93 -15.07
N TRP A 61 16.40 -7.11 -15.25
CA TRP A 61 17.06 -6.30 -14.23
C TRP A 61 16.48 -4.86 -14.12
N GLY A 62 15.45 -4.55 -14.89
CA GLY A 62 14.83 -3.23 -14.92
C GLY A 62 15.55 -2.22 -15.81
N ALA A 63 14.98 -1.02 -15.88
CA ALA A 63 15.53 0.11 -16.63
C ALA A 63 16.68 0.82 -15.88
N GLY A 64 16.86 0.52 -14.59
CA GLY A 64 17.82 1.17 -13.69
C GLY A 64 17.15 2.19 -12.77
N LEU A 65 17.81 2.44 -11.63
CA LEU A 65 17.30 3.35 -10.60
C LEU A 65 17.10 4.77 -11.16
N GLY A 66 15.92 5.33 -10.90
CA GLY A 66 15.54 6.67 -11.36
C GLY A 66 15.17 6.77 -12.85
N LYS A 67 15.18 5.64 -13.57
CA LYS A 67 14.79 5.60 -14.99
C LYS A 67 13.37 5.06 -15.13
N GLY A 68 12.58 5.66 -16.05
CA GLY A 68 11.27 5.18 -16.46
C GLY A 68 11.34 4.35 -17.75
N VAL A 69 10.23 3.76 -18.15
CA VAL A 69 10.07 3.15 -19.47
C VAL A 69 9.74 4.25 -20.48
N ALA A 70 10.59 4.42 -21.47
CA ALA A 70 10.38 5.39 -22.54
C ALA A 70 9.26 4.91 -23.48
N ARG A 71 8.37 5.84 -23.82
CA ARG A 71 7.35 5.68 -24.85
C ARG A 71 7.64 6.68 -25.98
N VAL A 72 7.76 6.18 -27.19
CA VAL A 72 7.90 7.05 -28.37
C VAL A 72 6.51 7.40 -28.88
N ASN A 73 6.09 8.63 -28.68
CA ASN A 73 4.88 9.18 -29.29
C ASN A 73 5.25 10.01 -30.50
N VAL A 74 4.63 9.72 -31.66
CA VAL A 74 4.77 10.53 -32.85
C VAL A 74 3.59 11.49 -32.92
N ASN A 75 3.83 12.74 -32.53
CA ASN A 75 2.85 13.81 -32.61
C ASN A 75 3.04 14.58 -33.95
N SER A 76 2.06 15.48 -34.29
CA SER A 76 2.12 16.34 -35.46
C SER A 76 3.39 17.20 -35.55
N ASP A 77 4.04 17.48 -34.44
CA ASP A 77 5.22 18.32 -34.31
C ASP A 77 6.55 17.53 -34.27
N GLY A 78 6.49 16.20 -34.43
CA GLY A 78 7.65 15.31 -34.44
C GLY A 78 7.58 14.18 -33.42
N VAL A 79 8.70 13.43 -33.26
CA VAL A 79 8.84 12.34 -32.31
C VAL A 79 9.12 12.93 -30.94
N VAL A 80 8.21 12.72 -29.98
CA VAL A 80 8.39 13.08 -28.58
C VAL A 80 8.63 11.80 -27.78
N GLU A 81 9.77 11.71 -27.11
CA GLU A 81 10.06 10.66 -26.14
C GLU A 81 9.42 11.02 -24.82
N ASP A 82 8.37 10.30 -24.43
CA ASP A 82 7.67 10.47 -23.15
C ASP A 82 7.90 9.24 -22.28
N THR A 83 7.87 9.41 -20.97
CA THR A 83 7.99 8.30 -20.03
C THR A 83 6.63 7.82 -19.60
N ILE A 84 6.40 6.51 -19.65
CA ILE A 84 5.17 5.90 -19.14
C ILE A 84 5.17 6.06 -17.60
N PRO A 85 4.22 6.82 -17.03
CA PRO A 85 4.19 7.02 -15.59
C PRO A 85 3.83 5.71 -14.88
N PRO A 86 4.59 5.28 -13.86
CA PRO A 86 4.18 4.16 -13.02
C PRO A 86 3.02 4.60 -12.14
N ASP A 87 1.85 3.99 -12.33
CA ASP A 87 0.63 4.36 -11.58
C ASP A 87 0.61 3.83 -10.15
N ALA A 88 1.43 2.82 -9.84
CA ALA A 88 1.51 2.15 -8.56
C ALA A 88 2.96 2.05 -8.07
N PHE A 89 3.15 2.05 -6.75
CA PHE A 89 4.47 1.99 -6.14
C PHE A 89 5.26 0.71 -6.49
N TYR A 90 4.59 -0.45 -6.50
CA TYR A 90 5.25 -1.70 -6.89
C TYR A 90 5.61 -1.77 -8.37
N VAL A 91 4.84 -1.11 -9.23
CA VAL A 91 5.17 -0.99 -10.66
C VAL A 91 6.43 -0.12 -10.83
N ASP A 92 6.56 0.94 -10.03
CA ASP A 92 7.75 1.80 -10.04
C ASP A 92 9.01 1.01 -9.63
N ILE A 93 8.94 0.24 -8.54
CA ILE A 93 10.04 -0.67 -8.14
C ILE A 93 10.35 -1.67 -9.25
N TRP A 94 9.32 -2.27 -9.84
CA TRP A 94 9.49 -3.25 -10.92
C TRP A 94 10.22 -2.65 -12.13
N ILE A 95 9.85 -1.46 -12.56
CA ILE A 95 10.52 -0.74 -13.66
C ILE A 95 11.99 -0.50 -13.34
N GLN A 96 12.29 -0.04 -12.12
CA GLN A 96 13.65 0.35 -11.75
C GLN A 96 14.57 -0.83 -11.48
N THR A 97 14.07 -1.88 -10.83
CA THR A 97 14.91 -2.99 -10.32
C THR A 97 14.63 -4.35 -10.98
N GLY A 98 13.68 -4.38 -11.91
CA GLY A 98 13.27 -5.61 -12.59
C GLY A 98 12.45 -6.55 -11.72
N THR A 99 12.14 -7.69 -12.29
CA THR A 99 11.36 -8.74 -11.60
C THR A 99 12.10 -9.28 -10.37
N ILE A 100 13.43 -9.41 -10.46
CA ILE A 100 14.26 -9.91 -9.37
C ILE A 100 14.25 -8.93 -8.20
N GLY A 101 14.43 -7.63 -8.45
CA GLY A 101 14.41 -6.62 -7.40
C GLY A 101 13.03 -6.50 -6.74
N LEU A 102 11.95 -6.58 -7.52
CA LEU A 102 10.59 -6.59 -6.98
C LEU A 102 10.35 -7.80 -6.05
N LEU A 103 10.80 -9.01 -6.43
CA LEU A 103 10.67 -10.21 -5.60
C LEU A 103 11.47 -10.08 -4.29
N ILE A 104 12.70 -9.55 -4.35
CA ILE A 104 13.51 -9.26 -3.16
C ILE A 104 12.79 -8.26 -2.26
N TYR A 105 12.24 -7.19 -2.82
CA TYR A 105 11.51 -6.18 -2.05
C TYR A 105 10.28 -6.75 -1.35
N ILE A 106 9.45 -7.52 -2.06
CA ILE A 106 8.25 -8.17 -1.48
C ILE A 106 8.65 -9.16 -0.39
N SER A 107 9.70 -9.98 -0.60
CA SER A 107 10.17 -10.92 0.41
C SER A 107 10.69 -10.23 1.66
N MET A 108 11.37 -9.10 1.51
CA MET A 108 11.78 -8.24 2.63
C MET A 108 10.56 -7.70 3.40
N CYS A 109 9.53 -7.21 2.71
CA CYS A 109 8.31 -6.73 3.34
C CYS A 109 7.63 -7.85 4.15
N ILE A 110 7.50 -9.04 3.58
CA ILE A 110 6.92 -10.20 4.26
C ILE A 110 7.76 -10.58 5.51
N ALA A 111 9.07 -10.61 5.38
CA ALA A 111 9.98 -10.92 6.50
C ALA A 111 9.82 -9.90 7.64
N ILE A 112 9.71 -8.61 7.34
CA ILE A 112 9.50 -7.55 8.33
C ILE A 112 8.14 -7.74 9.04
N ILE A 113 7.06 -8.08 8.32
CA ILE A 113 5.75 -8.35 8.94
C ILE A 113 5.85 -9.55 9.88
N ILE A 114 6.41 -10.67 9.41
CA ILE A 114 6.55 -11.89 10.21
C ILE A 114 7.36 -11.61 11.48
N TYR A 115 8.48 -10.91 11.34
CA TYR A 115 9.33 -10.55 12.48
C TYR A 115 8.62 -9.61 13.46
N SER A 116 7.88 -8.62 12.96
CA SER A 116 7.08 -7.71 13.77
C SER A 116 5.99 -8.45 14.54
N CYS A 117 5.28 -9.36 13.90
CA CYS A 117 4.29 -10.23 14.55
C CYS A 117 4.94 -11.11 15.64
N TYR A 118 6.10 -11.67 15.36
CA TYR A 118 6.86 -12.44 16.35
C TYR A 118 7.21 -11.60 17.59
N ILE A 119 7.71 -10.38 17.41
CA ILE A 119 8.01 -9.47 18.52
C ILE A 119 6.75 -9.19 19.35
N ILE A 120 5.66 -8.81 18.70
CA ILE A 120 4.40 -8.44 19.35
C ILE A 120 3.81 -9.62 20.14
N MET A 121 3.84 -10.82 19.55
CA MET A 121 3.21 -12.00 20.17
C MET A 121 4.06 -12.61 21.30
N PHE A 122 5.38 -12.68 21.13
CA PHE A 122 6.23 -13.47 22.01
C PHE A 122 7.17 -12.64 22.90
N ARG A 123 7.47 -11.39 22.54
CA ARG A 123 8.44 -10.56 23.25
C ARG A 123 7.81 -9.46 24.09
N VAL A 124 6.58 -9.06 23.82
CA VAL A 124 5.83 -8.02 24.54
C VAL A 124 4.80 -8.67 25.44
N ARG A 125 4.90 -8.41 26.77
CA ARG A 125 4.00 -9.01 27.78
C ARG A 125 2.90 -8.05 28.23
N ASN A 126 3.14 -6.74 28.20
CA ASN A 126 2.13 -5.74 28.58
C ASN A 126 0.99 -5.72 27.53
N PRO A 127 -0.26 -6.02 27.91
CA PRO A 127 -1.38 -6.10 26.97
C PRO A 127 -1.70 -4.74 26.32
N GLY A 128 -1.56 -3.63 27.07
CA GLY A 128 -1.79 -2.29 26.52
C GLY A 128 -0.78 -1.95 25.43
N LEU A 129 0.50 -2.17 25.69
CA LEU A 129 1.55 -1.95 24.69
C LEU A 129 1.36 -2.86 23.47
N ARG A 130 1.02 -4.13 23.69
CA ARG A 130 0.76 -5.09 22.61
C ARG A 130 -0.35 -4.63 21.68
N ASN A 131 -1.45 -4.10 22.22
CA ASN A 131 -2.56 -3.59 21.41
C ASN A 131 -2.13 -2.39 20.54
N ILE A 132 -1.35 -1.47 21.10
CA ILE A 132 -0.82 -0.31 20.35
C ILE A 132 0.10 -0.76 19.21
N LEU A 133 1.04 -1.67 19.50
CA LEU A 133 1.96 -2.18 18.49
C LEU A 133 1.24 -3.00 17.39
N THR A 134 0.15 -3.71 17.78
CA THR A 134 -0.72 -4.40 16.81
C THR A 134 -1.41 -3.39 15.89
N ALA A 135 -1.89 -2.26 16.40
CA ALA A 135 -2.47 -1.21 15.57
C ALA A 135 -1.43 -0.64 14.59
N PHE A 136 -0.18 -0.45 15.03
CA PHE A 136 0.89 0.02 14.15
C PHE A 136 1.21 -0.96 13.03
N ILE A 137 1.34 -2.26 13.28
CA ILE A 137 1.62 -3.24 12.21
C ILE A 137 0.45 -3.36 11.25
N CYS A 138 -0.80 -3.26 11.70
CA CYS A 138 -1.97 -3.21 10.82
C CYS A 138 -1.95 -1.96 9.92
N GLY A 139 -1.55 -0.82 10.46
CA GLY A 139 -1.37 0.41 9.69
C GLY A 139 -0.28 0.29 8.61
N VAL A 140 0.88 -0.27 8.97
CA VAL A 140 1.98 -0.56 8.03
C VAL A 140 1.51 -1.48 6.91
N PHE A 141 0.83 -2.57 7.26
CA PHE A 141 0.28 -3.51 6.29
C PHE A 141 -0.72 -2.83 5.35
N GLY A 142 -1.62 -1.98 5.87
CA GLY A 142 -2.57 -1.21 5.07
C GLY A 142 -1.88 -0.26 4.08
N ILE A 143 -0.82 0.44 4.51
CA ILE A 143 -0.03 1.31 3.63
C ILE A 143 0.66 0.50 2.54
N TRP A 144 1.20 -0.68 2.86
CA TRP A 144 1.82 -1.56 1.87
C TRP A 144 0.82 -2.12 0.86
N LEU A 145 -0.38 -2.52 1.30
CA LEU A 145 -1.45 -2.91 0.37
C LEU A 145 -1.84 -1.76 -0.56
N ASN A 146 -1.90 -0.53 -0.03
CA ASN A 146 -2.19 0.65 -0.85
C ASN A 146 -1.13 0.90 -1.93
N GLY A 147 0.11 0.47 -1.73
CA GLY A 147 1.18 0.55 -2.73
C GLY A 147 0.89 -0.23 -4.02
N TYR A 148 -0.04 -1.19 -4.00
CA TYR A 148 -0.52 -1.88 -5.19
C TYR A 148 -1.41 -1.01 -6.09
N VAL A 149 -2.16 -0.09 -5.49
CA VAL A 149 -3.13 0.76 -6.22
C VAL A 149 -2.58 2.15 -6.51
N GLY A 150 -1.68 2.65 -5.66
CA GLY A 150 -1.20 4.03 -5.74
C GLY A 150 0.26 4.19 -5.36
N ARG A 151 0.79 5.40 -5.59
CA ARG A 151 2.19 5.76 -5.29
C ARG A 151 2.40 6.30 -3.86
N GLY A 152 1.35 6.36 -3.04
CA GLY A 152 1.37 7.00 -1.72
C GLY A 152 2.41 6.45 -0.75
N MET A 153 2.86 5.21 -0.93
CA MET A 153 3.85 4.57 -0.06
C MET A 153 5.25 5.20 -0.17
N GLY A 154 5.64 5.65 -1.36
CA GLY A 154 6.95 6.31 -1.60
C GLY A 154 6.97 7.79 -1.25
N MET A 155 5.84 8.37 -0.83
CA MET A 155 5.70 9.80 -0.57
C MET A 155 5.69 10.10 0.93
N THR A 156 6.15 11.29 1.29
CA THR A 156 5.89 11.89 2.60
C THR A 156 4.39 12.24 2.71
N PRO A 157 3.70 11.96 3.82
CA PRO A 157 4.22 11.51 5.13
C PRO A 157 4.24 9.99 5.34
N SER A 158 3.71 9.17 4.40
CA SER A 158 3.49 7.72 4.59
C SER A 158 4.78 6.98 4.92
N PHE A 159 5.88 7.33 4.26
CA PHE A 159 7.19 6.73 4.53
C PHE A 159 7.63 6.91 6.00
N PHE A 160 7.50 8.13 6.52
CA PHE A 160 7.84 8.42 7.93
C PHE A 160 6.94 7.68 8.90
N MET A 161 5.65 7.56 8.60
CA MET A 161 4.70 6.80 9.44
C MET A 161 5.06 5.32 9.49
N VAL A 162 5.42 4.72 8.37
CA VAL A 162 5.88 3.33 8.30
C VAL A 162 7.18 3.16 9.10
N ALA A 163 8.18 4.03 8.87
CA ALA A 163 9.47 3.96 9.55
C ALA A 163 9.32 4.12 11.07
N ALA A 164 8.54 5.10 11.53
CA ALA A 164 8.27 5.32 12.95
C ALA A 164 7.53 4.13 13.56
N SER A 165 6.49 3.62 12.90
CA SER A 165 5.74 2.45 13.38
C SER A 165 6.63 1.22 13.55
N LEU A 166 7.48 0.93 12.57
CA LEU A 166 8.43 -0.17 12.64
C LEU A 166 9.47 0.04 13.74
N ALA A 167 9.98 1.27 13.90
CA ALA A 167 10.91 1.60 14.99
C ALA A 167 10.27 1.35 16.37
N PHE A 168 9.01 1.74 16.58
CA PHE A 168 8.29 1.44 17.82
C PHE A 168 8.11 -0.07 18.04
N ILE A 169 7.77 -0.83 17.00
CA ILE A 169 7.60 -2.27 17.10
C ILE A 169 8.93 -2.95 17.47
N MET A 170 10.03 -2.58 16.80
CA MET A 170 11.36 -3.17 17.06
C MET A 170 11.84 -2.87 18.48
N ASN A 171 11.53 -1.68 19.02
CA ASN A 171 11.83 -1.30 20.40
C ASN A 171 10.78 -1.78 21.42
N GLY A 172 9.72 -2.43 20.99
CA GLY A 172 8.64 -2.92 21.86
C GLY A 172 9.10 -3.70 23.08
N PRO A 173 10.03 -4.67 22.97
CA PRO A 173 10.54 -5.42 24.13
C PRO A 173 11.28 -4.56 25.16
N TYR A 174 11.99 -3.54 24.71
CA TYR A 174 12.68 -2.58 25.58
C TYR A 174 11.68 -1.70 26.32
N ILE A 175 10.71 -1.14 25.61
CA ILE A 175 9.63 -0.33 26.21
C ILE A 175 8.83 -1.14 27.23
N ASP A 176 8.53 -2.41 26.94
CA ASP A 176 7.83 -3.33 27.84
C ASP A 176 8.61 -3.57 29.14
N ARG A 177 9.95 -3.65 29.05
CA ARG A 177 10.81 -3.77 30.25
C ARG A 177 10.73 -2.50 31.11
N LEU A 178 10.91 -1.32 30.51
CA LEU A 178 10.84 -0.06 31.24
C LEU A 178 9.50 0.15 31.96
N LEU A 179 8.39 -0.19 31.29
CA LEU A 179 7.05 -0.09 31.88
C LEU A 179 6.89 -1.01 33.10
N ARG A 180 7.51 -2.19 33.09
CA ARG A 180 7.48 -3.12 34.22
C ARG A 180 8.36 -2.65 35.39
N GLU A 181 9.54 -2.15 35.13
CA GLU A 181 10.47 -1.58 36.11
C GLU A 181 9.82 -0.38 36.81
N SER A 182 9.30 0.58 36.09
CA SER A 182 8.59 1.74 36.64
C SER A 182 7.38 1.34 37.50
N LYS A 183 6.62 0.34 37.08
CA LYS A 183 5.48 -0.16 37.88
C LYS A 183 5.93 -0.81 39.21
N SER A 184 7.06 -1.54 39.21
CA SER A 184 7.61 -2.15 40.41
C SER A 184 8.12 -1.11 41.43
N GLU A 185 8.77 -0.03 40.94
CA GLU A 185 9.24 1.08 41.79
C GLU A 185 8.08 1.80 42.47
N ILE A 186 7.00 2.11 41.70
CA ILE A 186 5.81 2.76 42.28
C ILE A 186 5.16 1.90 43.39
N LEU A 187 5.16 0.59 43.24
CA LEU A 187 4.60 -0.33 44.26
C LEU A 187 5.48 -0.38 45.51
N ASN A 188 6.81 -0.36 45.35
CA ASN A 188 7.75 -0.37 46.48
C ASN A 188 7.76 0.95 47.24
N THR A 189 7.46 2.06 46.63
CA THR A 189 7.40 3.40 47.26
C THR A 189 6.13 3.62 48.08
N LYS A 190 5.10 2.80 47.86
CA LYS A 190 3.81 2.85 48.59
C LYS A 190 3.74 1.98 49.86
N HIS A 191 4.77 1.22 50.13
CA HIS A 191 4.97 0.43 51.35
C HIS A 191 6.06 1.04 52.20
#